data_43e814c4ecfc51f2af291acb1d71ca3a
#
_entry.id   43e814c4ecfc51f2af291acb1d71ca3a
#
_cell.length_a   1.000
_cell.length_b   1.000
_cell.length_c   1.000
_cell.angle_alpha   90.00
_cell.angle_beta   90.00
_cell.angle_gamma   90.00
#
_symmetry.space_group_name_H-M   'P 1'
#
loop_
_entity.id
_entity.type
_entity.pdbx_description
1 polymer ?
#
loop_
_entity_poly.entity_id
_entity_poly.type
_entity_poly.pdbx_seq_one_letter_code
_entity_poly.pdbx_strand_id
1 'polypeptide(L)'
;MDWNLFWSAFGAIGTTVGSMITAIAVVVAVYQYKQPLKKRIRISFGSGIIVFPLDDSDDQIYTINVSNTGIRPVVLTNIYFRVGKNNLVLNNLEHGDLSKTKFPCTLNQEEAVSMHISCLRLRAILAKMIAENKISGRAKIKILVTDTTGGEYFHKTKCKASQIAAIKKKD
;
A
#
# COMPACT_ATOMS: atom_id res chain seq x y z
N MET A 1 -23.54 51.97 -38.64
CA MET A 1 -23.08 50.83 -37.84
C MET A 1 -23.83 49.62 -38.37
N ASP A 2 -23.12 48.67 -39.05
CA ASP A 2 -23.75 47.52 -39.67
C ASP A 2 -24.16 46.48 -38.63
N TRP A 3 -25.44 46.48 -38.31
CA TRP A 3 -26.04 45.56 -37.34
C TRP A 3 -25.79 44.09 -37.68
N ASN A 4 -25.75 43.77 -38.98
CA ASN A 4 -25.47 42.42 -39.45
C ASN A 4 -24.03 41.96 -39.10
N LEU A 5 -23.10 42.87 -39.22
CA LEU A 5 -21.69 42.58 -38.85
C LEU A 5 -21.52 42.39 -37.36
N PHE A 6 -22.23 43.16 -36.55
CA PHE A 6 -22.24 43.00 -35.08
C PHE A 6 -22.79 41.65 -34.65
N TRP A 7 -23.96 41.25 -35.17
CA TRP A 7 -24.57 39.96 -34.85
C TRP A 7 -23.74 38.78 -35.35
N SER A 8 -23.11 38.89 -36.51
CA SER A 8 -22.20 37.86 -37.05
C SER A 8 -20.97 37.68 -36.18
N ALA A 9 -20.34 38.78 -35.76
CA ALA A 9 -19.19 38.73 -34.83
C ALA A 9 -19.56 38.14 -33.46
N PHE A 10 -20.72 38.55 -32.93
CA PHE A 10 -21.22 38.01 -31.65
C PHE A 10 -21.54 36.51 -31.74
N GLY A 11 -22.12 36.05 -32.85
CA GLY A 11 -22.35 34.62 -33.11
C GLY A 11 -21.05 33.81 -33.22
N ALA A 12 -20.03 34.35 -33.91
CA ALA A 12 -18.75 33.71 -34.03
C ALA A 12 -18.01 33.57 -32.71
N ILE A 13 -18.06 34.60 -31.85
CA ILE A 13 -17.50 34.56 -30.50
C ILE A 13 -18.25 33.53 -29.66
N GLY A 14 -19.58 33.53 -29.69
CA GLY A 14 -20.42 32.60 -28.96
C GLY A 14 -20.15 31.13 -29.30
N THR A 15 -20.01 30.83 -30.59
CA THR A 15 -19.68 29.47 -31.06
C THR A 15 -18.27 29.04 -30.65
N THR A 16 -17.30 29.95 -30.71
CA THR A 16 -15.93 29.66 -30.30
C THR A 16 -15.84 29.38 -28.81
N VAL A 17 -16.46 30.21 -27.96
CA VAL A 17 -16.52 30.02 -26.53
C VAL A 17 -17.29 28.75 -26.17
N GLY A 18 -18.42 28.50 -26.81
CA GLY A 18 -19.22 27.29 -26.63
C GLY A 18 -18.45 26.01 -26.93
N SER A 19 -17.72 25.98 -28.07
CA SER A 19 -16.89 24.83 -28.43
C SER A 19 -15.72 24.59 -27.47
N MET A 20 -15.12 25.67 -26.94
CA MET A 20 -14.06 25.55 -25.93
C MET A 20 -14.58 24.98 -24.61
N ILE A 21 -15.73 25.43 -24.14
CA ILE A 21 -16.39 24.89 -22.95
C ILE A 21 -16.72 23.41 -23.12
N THR A 22 -17.26 23.03 -24.30
CA THR A 22 -17.56 21.64 -24.61
C THR A 22 -16.31 20.76 -24.61
N ALA A 23 -15.21 21.23 -25.20
CA ALA A 23 -13.94 20.51 -25.19
C ALA A 23 -13.41 20.28 -23.76
N ILE A 24 -13.48 21.31 -22.90
CA ILE A 24 -13.10 21.19 -21.50
C ILE A 24 -14.00 20.18 -20.77
N ALA A 25 -15.32 20.25 -20.99
CA ALA A 25 -16.26 19.31 -20.37
C ALA A 25 -15.96 17.85 -20.74
N VAL A 26 -15.63 17.58 -22.00
CA VAL A 26 -15.24 16.24 -22.47
C VAL A 26 -13.95 15.77 -21.77
N VAL A 27 -12.93 16.63 -21.68
CA VAL A 27 -11.68 16.30 -20.99
C VAL A 27 -11.94 15.96 -19.52
N VAL A 28 -12.74 16.76 -18.84
CA VAL A 28 -13.12 16.52 -17.42
C VAL A 28 -13.89 15.21 -17.30
N ALA A 29 -14.85 14.94 -18.17
CA ALA A 29 -15.63 13.69 -18.15
C ALA A 29 -14.72 12.46 -18.34
N VAL A 30 -13.79 12.50 -19.29
CA VAL A 30 -12.82 11.42 -19.53
C VAL A 30 -11.90 11.24 -18.32
N TYR A 31 -11.46 12.32 -17.71
CA TYR A 31 -10.64 12.27 -16.52
C TYR A 31 -11.38 11.65 -15.34
N GLN A 32 -12.62 12.07 -15.08
CA GLN A 32 -13.47 11.52 -14.03
C GLN A 32 -13.78 10.03 -14.26
N TYR A 33 -14.02 9.63 -15.53
CA TYR A 33 -14.23 8.22 -15.86
C TYR A 33 -13.01 7.35 -15.62
N LYS A 34 -11.80 7.86 -15.88
CA LYS A 34 -10.54 7.11 -15.68
C LYS A 34 -10.10 7.02 -14.22
N GLN A 35 -10.48 7.95 -13.36
CA GLN A 35 -10.09 7.97 -11.95
C GLN A 35 -10.51 6.72 -11.17
N PRO A 36 -11.78 6.28 -11.22
CA PRO A 36 -12.24 5.09 -10.48
C PRO A 36 -11.63 3.79 -11.02
N LEU A 37 -11.12 3.78 -12.25
CA LEU A 37 -10.49 2.59 -12.83
C LEU A 37 -9.07 2.31 -12.28
N LYS A 38 -8.47 3.24 -11.57
CA LYS A 38 -7.15 3.04 -10.96
C LYS A 38 -7.27 2.15 -9.72
N LYS A 39 -6.41 1.14 -9.65
CA LYS A 39 -6.23 0.36 -8.42
C LYS A 39 -5.64 1.27 -7.35
N ARG A 40 -6.21 1.24 -6.14
CA ARG A 40 -5.74 2.02 -5.00
C ARG A 40 -5.60 1.11 -3.80
N ILE A 41 -4.36 0.81 -3.45
CA ILE A 41 -4.03 0.00 -2.28
C ILE A 41 -3.44 0.92 -1.21
N ARG A 42 -4.00 0.85 -0.01
CA ARG A 42 -3.47 1.50 1.17
C ARG A 42 -2.83 0.44 2.06
N ILE A 43 -1.58 0.68 2.44
CA ILE A 43 -0.82 -0.19 3.33
C ILE A 43 -0.58 0.56 4.62
N SER A 44 -0.88 -0.05 5.76
CA SER A 44 -0.54 0.47 7.08
C SER A 44 0.31 -0.56 7.83
N PHE A 45 1.18 -0.06 8.69
CA PHE A 45 2.09 -0.87 9.50
C PHE A 45 2.02 -0.37 10.93
N GLY A 46 1.79 -1.28 11.85
CA GLY A 46 1.73 -1.01 13.28
C GLY A 46 2.42 -2.09 14.10
N SER A 47 2.61 -1.81 15.38
CA SER A 47 3.02 -2.78 16.38
C SER A 47 1.90 -2.94 17.41
N GLY A 48 1.71 -4.15 17.90
CA GLY A 48 0.73 -4.49 18.91
C GLY A 48 1.29 -5.53 19.88
N ILE A 49 0.54 -5.75 20.94
CA ILE A 49 0.82 -6.81 21.93
C ILE A 49 -0.42 -7.70 21.93
N ILE A 50 -0.20 -9.01 21.84
CA ILE A 50 -1.25 -9.98 22.05
C ILE A 50 -1.20 -10.37 23.53
N VAL A 51 -2.31 -10.16 24.20
CA VAL A 51 -2.50 -10.57 25.58
C VAL A 51 -3.26 -11.89 25.58
N PHE A 52 -2.65 -12.94 26.10
CA PHE A 52 -3.31 -14.23 26.28
C PHE A 52 -3.93 -14.29 27.68
N PRO A 53 -5.26 -14.48 27.83
CA PRO A 53 -5.93 -14.44 29.14
C PRO A 53 -5.50 -15.52 30.12
N LEU A 54 -4.80 -16.57 29.65
CA LEU A 54 -4.41 -17.75 30.43
C LEU A 54 -2.91 -18.00 30.48
N ASP A 55 -2.12 -17.13 29.83
CA ASP A 55 -0.67 -17.29 29.74
C ASP A 55 -0.01 -15.94 30.00
N ASP A 56 0.99 -15.89 30.89
CA ASP A 56 1.74 -14.67 31.23
C ASP A 56 2.69 -14.21 30.10
N SER A 57 2.63 -14.84 28.95
CA SER A 57 3.47 -14.49 27.80
C SER A 57 2.79 -13.46 26.90
N ASP A 58 3.11 -12.19 27.07
CA ASP A 58 2.76 -11.14 26.12
C ASP A 58 3.61 -11.26 24.85
N ASP A 59 3.00 -11.63 23.72
CA ASP A 59 3.70 -11.68 22.46
C ASP A 59 3.58 -10.36 21.69
N GLN A 60 4.73 -9.74 21.45
CA GLN A 60 4.80 -8.57 20.58
C GLN A 60 4.66 -8.98 19.11
N ILE A 61 3.77 -8.31 18.40
CA ILE A 61 3.54 -8.52 16.98
C ILE A 61 3.66 -7.24 16.18
N TYR A 62 4.03 -7.39 14.93
CA TYR A 62 3.83 -6.38 13.91
C TYR A 62 2.59 -6.75 13.08
N THR A 63 1.76 -5.75 12.84
CA THR A 63 0.56 -5.91 12.01
C THR A 63 0.73 -5.11 10.72
N ILE A 64 0.53 -5.77 9.59
CA ILE A 64 0.43 -5.16 8.28
C ILE A 64 -1.02 -5.25 7.85
N ASN A 65 -1.66 -4.11 7.62
CA ASN A 65 -3.00 -4.05 7.03
C ASN A 65 -2.88 -3.55 5.61
N VAL A 66 -3.48 -4.28 4.69
CA VAL A 66 -3.57 -3.93 3.27
C VAL A 66 -5.04 -3.80 2.92
N SER A 67 -5.47 -2.62 2.51
CA SER A 67 -6.87 -2.33 2.14
C SER A 67 -6.97 -1.83 0.71
N ASN A 68 -8.01 -2.26 0.02
CA ASN A 68 -8.36 -1.74 -1.29
C ASN A 68 -9.27 -0.51 -1.13
N THR A 69 -8.72 0.67 -1.35
CA THR A 69 -9.47 1.95 -1.30
C THR A 69 -9.97 2.39 -2.69
N GLY A 70 -9.73 1.56 -3.71
CA GLY A 70 -10.25 1.75 -5.06
C GLY A 70 -11.52 0.95 -5.31
N ILE A 71 -12.19 1.24 -6.42
CA ILE A 71 -13.43 0.55 -6.83
C ILE A 71 -13.11 -0.83 -7.45
N ARG A 72 -11.97 -0.96 -8.13
CA ARG A 72 -11.60 -2.21 -8.81
C ARG A 72 -11.11 -3.25 -7.81
N PRO A 73 -11.57 -4.50 -7.91
CA PRO A 73 -10.99 -5.61 -7.17
C PRO A 73 -9.50 -5.76 -7.49
N VAL A 74 -8.70 -6.08 -6.48
CA VAL A 74 -7.26 -6.30 -6.60
C VAL A 74 -6.93 -7.67 -6.04
N VAL A 75 -6.27 -8.51 -6.83
CA VAL A 75 -5.80 -9.81 -6.37
C VAL A 75 -4.36 -9.67 -5.91
N LEU A 76 -4.14 -9.73 -4.62
CA LEU A 76 -2.82 -9.68 -4.01
C LEU A 76 -2.10 -11.02 -4.15
N THR A 77 -0.86 -10.99 -4.57
CA THR A 77 -0.02 -12.20 -4.75
C THR A 77 0.83 -12.47 -3.52
N ASN A 78 1.49 -11.44 -3.01
CA ASN A 78 2.40 -11.58 -1.86
C ASN A 78 2.60 -10.26 -1.14
N ILE A 79 3.06 -10.37 0.11
CA ILE A 79 3.54 -9.25 0.92
C ILE A 79 4.98 -9.54 1.33
N TYR A 80 5.86 -8.54 1.18
CA TYR A 80 7.28 -8.64 1.49
C TYR A 80 7.73 -7.51 2.39
N PHE A 81 8.72 -7.78 3.23
CA PHE A 81 9.59 -6.72 3.76
C PHE A 81 10.77 -6.50 2.81
N ARG A 82 10.86 -5.31 2.27
CA ARG A 82 12.00 -4.90 1.45
C ARG A 82 13.00 -4.14 2.30
N VAL A 83 14.20 -4.68 2.43
CA VAL A 83 15.31 -4.08 3.18
C VAL A 83 16.48 -3.87 2.23
N GLY A 84 16.73 -2.63 1.84
CA GLY A 84 17.71 -2.34 0.78
C GLY A 84 17.25 -2.88 -0.58
N LYS A 85 18.01 -3.81 -1.15
CA LYS A 85 17.71 -4.52 -2.40
C LYS A 85 17.02 -5.88 -2.18
N ASN A 86 16.99 -6.38 -0.94
CA ASN A 86 16.51 -7.71 -0.61
C ASN A 86 15.01 -7.68 -0.25
N ASN A 87 14.26 -8.63 -0.78
CA ASN A 87 12.88 -8.89 -0.42
C ASN A 87 12.84 -10.10 0.53
N LEU A 88 12.26 -9.90 1.72
CA LEU A 88 12.01 -10.96 2.69
C LEU A 88 10.58 -11.41 2.54
N VAL A 89 10.37 -12.68 2.19
CA VAL A 89 9.02 -13.28 2.10
C VAL A 89 8.48 -13.44 3.53
N LEU A 90 7.26 -12.98 3.76
CA LEU A 90 6.67 -12.96 5.09
C LEU A 90 5.89 -14.21 5.46
N ASN A 91 5.52 -15.04 4.50
CA ASN A 91 4.65 -16.21 4.72
C ASN A 91 5.15 -17.16 5.83
N ASN A 92 6.47 -17.21 6.07
CA ASN A 92 7.05 -18.04 7.14
C ASN A 92 7.22 -17.29 8.47
N LEU A 93 6.82 -16.02 8.53
CA LEU A 93 6.96 -15.16 9.70
C LEU A 93 5.64 -14.91 10.39
N GLU A 94 4.54 -15.43 9.82
CA GLU A 94 3.21 -15.28 10.38
C GLU A 94 3.13 -15.86 11.80
N HIS A 95 2.41 -15.19 12.66
CA HIS A 95 2.07 -15.71 13.97
C HIS A 95 0.95 -16.74 13.79
N GLY A 96 1.28 -18.02 13.91
CA GLY A 96 0.53 -19.24 13.55
C GLY A 96 -0.99 -19.14 13.45
N ASP A 97 -1.69 -18.78 14.53
CA ASP A 97 -3.18 -18.85 14.56
C ASP A 97 -3.87 -17.54 14.15
N LEU A 98 -3.17 -16.42 14.10
CA LEU A 98 -3.78 -15.11 13.88
C LEU A 98 -3.82 -14.68 12.41
N SER A 99 -2.94 -15.23 11.59
CA SER A 99 -2.88 -14.90 10.17
C SER A 99 -3.34 -16.08 9.33
N LYS A 100 -4.64 -16.15 9.06
CA LYS A 100 -5.22 -17.18 8.16
C LYS A 100 -5.23 -16.77 6.69
N THR A 101 -4.51 -15.70 6.34
CA THR A 101 -4.54 -15.16 4.98
C THR A 101 -3.73 -16.02 4.04
N LYS A 102 -4.41 -16.73 3.16
CA LYS A 102 -3.75 -17.47 2.07
C LYS A 102 -3.63 -16.58 0.85
N PHE A 103 -2.42 -16.46 0.32
CA PHE A 103 -2.17 -15.80 -0.96
C PHE A 103 -2.20 -16.82 -2.11
N PRO A 104 -2.73 -16.44 -3.29
CA PRO A 104 -3.29 -15.13 -3.63
C PRO A 104 -4.66 -14.88 -2.96
N CYS A 105 -4.93 -13.61 -2.57
CA CYS A 105 -6.23 -13.22 -2.04
C CYS A 105 -6.81 -12.05 -2.83
N THR A 106 -8.12 -12.06 -3.04
CA THR A 106 -8.83 -10.98 -3.72
C THR A 106 -9.35 -10.00 -2.67
N LEU A 107 -9.07 -8.72 -2.90
CA LEU A 107 -9.65 -7.61 -2.13
C LEU A 107 -10.64 -6.86 -3.01
N ASN A 108 -11.92 -6.96 -2.70
CA ASN A 108 -12.94 -6.12 -3.29
C ASN A 108 -12.83 -4.68 -2.75
N GLN A 109 -13.70 -3.79 -3.20
CA GLN A 109 -13.77 -2.43 -2.70
C GLN A 109 -13.97 -2.43 -1.18
N GLU A 110 -13.18 -1.59 -0.48
CA GLU A 110 -13.22 -1.43 0.99
C GLU A 110 -12.84 -2.68 1.80
N GLU A 111 -12.46 -3.78 1.15
CA GLU A 111 -11.94 -4.94 1.86
C GLU A 111 -10.49 -4.73 2.29
N ALA A 112 -10.16 -5.35 3.40
CA ALA A 112 -8.82 -5.32 3.96
C ALA A 112 -8.39 -6.71 4.41
N VAL A 113 -7.09 -6.94 4.33
CA VAL A 113 -6.42 -8.14 4.86
C VAL A 113 -5.36 -7.70 5.86
N SER A 114 -5.29 -8.43 6.97
CA SER A 114 -4.32 -8.20 8.03
C SER A 114 -3.36 -9.38 8.13
N MET A 115 -2.07 -9.08 8.18
CA MET A 115 -1.02 -10.06 8.44
C MET A 115 -0.33 -9.73 9.75
N HIS A 116 -0.23 -10.72 10.64
CA HIS A 116 0.40 -10.58 11.94
C HIS A 116 1.73 -11.32 11.95
N ILE A 117 2.79 -10.64 12.36
CA ILE A 117 4.16 -11.13 12.27
C ILE A 117 4.78 -11.09 13.66
N SER A 118 5.35 -12.21 14.09
CA SER A 118 6.07 -12.29 15.35
C SER A 118 7.29 -11.36 15.35
N CYS A 119 7.35 -10.45 16.32
CA CYS A 119 8.49 -9.55 16.50
C CYS A 119 9.78 -10.34 16.74
N LEU A 120 9.72 -11.44 17.50
CA LEU A 120 10.88 -12.28 17.80
C LEU A 120 11.47 -12.91 16.54
N ARG A 121 10.63 -13.49 15.68
CA ARG A 121 11.07 -14.11 14.42
C ARG A 121 11.67 -13.09 13.47
N LEU A 122 11.00 -11.96 13.29
CA LEU A 122 11.50 -10.90 12.41
C LEU A 122 12.84 -10.35 12.90
N ARG A 123 12.99 -10.15 14.21
CA ARG A 123 14.22 -9.72 14.86
C ARG A 123 15.35 -10.69 14.60
N ALA A 124 15.15 -11.98 14.83
CA ALA A 124 16.17 -13.01 14.65
C ALA A 124 16.67 -13.04 13.20
N ILE A 125 15.77 -12.94 12.21
CA ILE A 125 16.11 -12.92 10.81
C ILE A 125 16.89 -11.66 10.44
N LEU A 126 16.45 -10.49 10.87
CA LEU A 126 17.15 -9.23 10.58
C LEU A 126 18.54 -9.20 11.24
N ALA A 127 18.65 -9.67 12.49
CA ALA A 127 19.94 -9.76 13.19
C ALA A 127 20.91 -10.68 12.42
N LYS A 128 20.45 -11.87 11.98
CA LYS A 128 21.24 -12.80 11.18
C LYS A 128 21.69 -12.18 9.86
N MET A 129 20.79 -11.51 9.13
CA MET A 129 21.12 -10.89 7.85
C MET A 129 22.10 -9.72 7.98
N ILE A 130 22.03 -8.97 9.10
CA ILE A 130 23.00 -7.90 9.40
C ILE A 130 24.37 -8.51 9.71
N ALA A 131 24.42 -9.57 10.54
CA ALA A 131 25.65 -10.26 10.89
C ALA A 131 26.34 -10.88 9.65
N GLU A 132 25.57 -11.40 8.72
CA GLU A 132 26.07 -11.96 7.44
C GLU A 132 26.37 -10.88 6.37
N ASN A 133 26.31 -9.59 6.72
CA ASN A 133 26.50 -8.44 5.81
C ASN A 133 25.57 -8.44 4.57
N LYS A 134 24.47 -9.18 4.59
CA LYS A 134 23.47 -9.21 3.50
C LYS A 134 22.64 -7.95 3.43
N ILE A 135 22.43 -7.28 4.57
CA ILE A 135 21.72 -6.02 4.67
C ILE A 135 22.47 -5.04 5.59
N SER A 136 22.38 -3.75 5.27
CA SER A 136 22.91 -2.72 6.17
C SER A 136 21.93 -2.47 7.32
N GLY A 137 22.44 -2.43 8.56
CA GLY A 137 21.62 -2.09 9.73
C GLY A 137 20.96 -0.70 9.66
N ARG A 138 21.52 0.23 8.87
CA ARG A 138 20.95 1.57 8.61
C ARG A 138 19.84 1.56 7.57
N ALA A 139 19.64 0.45 6.85
CA ALA A 139 18.62 0.36 5.80
C ALA A 139 17.22 0.50 6.40
N LYS A 140 16.39 1.33 5.75
CA LYS A 140 14.97 1.47 6.10
C LYS A 140 14.19 0.29 5.58
N ILE A 141 13.25 -0.18 6.38
CA ILE A 141 12.34 -1.24 6.00
C ILE A 141 11.19 -0.62 5.22
N LYS A 142 10.83 -1.26 4.11
CA LYS A 142 9.65 -0.93 3.31
C LYS A 142 8.79 -2.17 3.22
N ILE A 143 7.48 -1.99 3.21
CA ILE A 143 6.55 -3.06 2.90
C ILE A 143 6.24 -2.96 1.41
N LEU A 144 6.40 -4.07 0.72
CA LEU A 144 6.07 -4.24 -0.69
C LEU A 144 4.92 -5.22 -0.81
N VAL A 145 3.86 -4.80 -1.44
CA VAL A 145 2.71 -5.64 -1.79
C VAL A 145 2.65 -5.74 -3.30
N THR A 146 2.50 -6.96 -3.80
CA THR A 146 2.40 -7.23 -5.25
C THR A 146 1.02 -7.76 -5.60
N ASP A 147 0.54 -7.39 -6.79
CA ASP A 147 -0.68 -7.93 -7.34
C ASP A 147 -0.42 -8.86 -8.54
N THR A 148 -1.44 -9.60 -8.98
CA THR A 148 -1.35 -10.55 -10.10
C THR A 148 -1.07 -9.89 -11.45
N THR A 149 -1.22 -8.58 -11.57
CA THR A 149 -0.93 -7.84 -12.80
C THR A 149 0.46 -7.20 -12.80
N GLY A 150 1.29 -7.52 -11.81
CA GLY A 150 2.64 -6.96 -11.66
C GLY A 150 2.67 -5.57 -11.02
N GLY A 151 1.54 -5.09 -10.48
CA GLY A 151 1.52 -3.85 -9.73
C GLY A 151 2.30 -3.98 -8.41
N GLU A 152 3.14 -2.99 -8.12
CA GLU A 152 3.90 -2.91 -6.88
C GLU A 152 3.42 -1.73 -6.04
N TYR A 153 3.03 -2.00 -4.78
CA TYR A 153 2.57 -0.99 -3.83
C TYR A 153 3.53 -0.93 -2.65
N PHE A 154 4.01 0.27 -2.32
CA PHE A 154 5.03 0.46 -1.30
C PHE A 154 4.52 1.27 -0.13
N HIS A 155 4.86 0.79 1.08
CA HIS A 155 4.76 1.58 2.29
C HIS A 155 6.14 1.72 2.94
N LYS A 156 6.58 2.96 3.17
CA LYS A 156 7.85 3.24 3.84
C LYS A 156 7.61 3.25 5.35
N THR A 157 8.19 2.30 6.07
CA THR A 157 8.16 2.35 7.53
C THR A 157 9.15 3.40 8.06
N LYS A 158 8.93 3.89 9.27
CA LYS A 158 9.89 4.76 9.95
C LYS A 158 11.05 3.99 10.58
N CYS A 159 10.99 2.65 10.62
CA CYS A 159 11.93 1.79 11.32
C CYS A 159 13.14 1.45 10.44
N LYS A 160 14.33 1.44 11.06
CA LYS A 160 15.57 0.91 10.49
C LYS A 160 15.71 -0.56 10.87
N ALA A 161 16.42 -1.35 10.06
CA ALA A 161 16.67 -2.77 10.32
C ALA A 161 17.34 -3.00 11.68
N SER A 162 18.34 -2.17 12.04
CA SER A 162 19.02 -2.24 13.35
C SER A 162 18.11 -1.94 14.53
N GLN A 163 17.12 -1.05 14.37
CA GLN A 163 16.20 -0.73 15.46
C GLN A 163 15.31 -1.91 15.80
N ILE A 164 14.81 -2.63 14.79
CA ILE A 164 14.02 -3.84 15.01
C ILE A 164 14.92 -4.97 15.55
N ALA A 165 16.13 -5.14 15.02
CA ALA A 165 17.07 -6.15 15.47
C ALA A 165 17.54 -5.93 16.94
N ALA A 166 17.60 -4.69 17.41
CA ALA A 166 18.11 -4.31 18.74
C ALA A 166 17.05 -4.29 19.84
N ILE A 167 15.76 -4.48 19.54
CA ILE A 167 14.72 -4.50 20.57
C ILE A 167 15.00 -5.66 21.52
N LYS A 168 15.43 -5.36 22.76
CA LYS A 168 15.62 -6.38 23.80
C LYS A 168 14.25 -6.90 24.26
N LYS A 169 14.18 -8.21 24.56
CA LYS A 169 13.07 -8.77 25.35
C LYS A 169 13.05 -8.01 26.67
N LYS A 170 11.93 -7.41 27.01
CA LYS A 170 11.75 -6.86 28.34
C LYS A 170 11.53 -8.06 29.25
N ASP A 171 12.55 -8.38 30.06
CA ASP A 171 12.46 -9.38 31.09
C ASP A 171 11.41 -8.99 32.11
#